data_0de33b2d0b100b92d99f5f962003bd26
#
_entry.id   0de33b2d0b100b92d99f5f962003bd26
#
_cell.length_a   1.000
_cell.length_b   1.000
_cell.length_c   1.000
_cell.angle_alpha   90.00
_cell.angle_beta   90.00
_cell.angle_gamma   90.00
#
_symmetry.space_group_name_H-M   'P 1'
#
loop_
_entity.id
_entity.type
_entity.pdbx_description
1 polymer ?
#
loop_
_entity_poly.entity_id
_entity_poly.type
_entity_poly.pdbx_seq_one_letter_code
_entity_poly.pdbx_strand_id
1 'polypeptide(L)'
;MSLLCVSLWGLSHALRSNPMTLDLAEIARLFAERGGVAYAGEPVSQLEHALQCAWLAEQAGASDALITAALLHDLGHLLIAEHQTLSQSPTELGIDDRHQYIALPLLRGAFDVEVREPIRLHVDAKRYLCATRPDYFSKLSPDSVRSLALQGGVMDAEALLRFAGLRWSGDAVRLRLWDEEAKVEGLKTPPLAHFLATAARVMLR
;
A
#
# COMPACT_ATOMS: atom_id res chain seq x y z
N MET A 1 -28.17 -2.49 -57.07
CA MET A 1 -28.52 -2.68 -55.66
C MET A 1 -27.77 -3.88 -55.16
N SER A 2 -26.62 -3.70 -54.57
CA SER A 2 -25.79 -4.79 -54.01
C SER A 2 -25.65 -4.55 -52.52
N LEU A 3 -26.25 -5.43 -51.75
CA LEU A 3 -26.11 -5.48 -50.27
C LEU A 3 -24.75 -6.11 -49.92
N LEU A 4 -23.84 -5.33 -49.37
CA LEU A 4 -22.63 -5.80 -48.74
C LEU A 4 -22.98 -6.35 -47.34
N CYS A 5 -22.90 -7.66 -47.24
CA CYS A 5 -23.00 -8.40 -45.99
C CYS A 5 -21.66 -8.25 -45.28
N VAL A 6 -21.57 -7.38 -44.25
CA VAL A 6 -20.40 -7.30 -43.39
C VAL A 6 -20.55 -8.38 -42.32
N SER A 7 -19.72 -9.38 -42.42
CA SER A 7 -19.63 -10.46 -41.46
C SER A 7 -19.07 -9.97 -40.12
N LEU A 8 -19.92 -9.97 -39.11
CA LEU A 8 -19.55 -9.85 -37.67
C LEU A 8 -18.85 -11.16 -37.27
N TRP A 9 -17.55 -11.25 -37.49
CA TRP A 9 -16.72 -12.28 -36.92
C TRP A 9 -15.63 -11.64 -36.07
N GLY A 10 -15.61 -11.99 -34.77
CA GLY A 10 -14.41 -11.91 -33.98
C GLY A 10 -14.43 -10.91 -32.82
N LEU A 11 -15.32 -11.06 -31.85
CA LEU A 11 -15.10 -10.56 -30.48
C LEU A 11 -15.81 -11.48 -29.47
N SER A 12 -15.40 -12.75 -29.50
CA SER A 12 -15.68 -13.68 -28.41
C SER A 12 -14.37 -13.96 -27.68
N HIS A 13 -13.78 -12.93 -27.06
CA HIS A 13 -12.83 -13.16 -25.98
C HIS A 13 -13.64 -13.27 -24.71
N ALA A 14 -13.78 -14.50 -24.27
CA ALA A 14 -14.40 -14.90 -23.02
C ALA A 14 -14.03 -13.94 -21.90
N LEU A 15 -15.02 -13.27 -21.38
CA LEU A 15 -15.02 -12.73 -20.02
C LEU A 15 -14.85 -13.93 -19.06
N ARG A 16 -13.63 -14.36 -18.85
CA ARG A 16 -13.27 -15.08 -17.65
C ARG A 16 -13.36 -14.04 -16.55
N SER A 17 -14.46 -14.07 -15.83
CA SER A 17 -14.65 -13.40 -14.55
C SER A 17 -13.81 -14.10 -13.48
N ASN A 18 -12.48 -14.08 -13.68
CA ASN A 18 -11.56 -14.28 -12.58
C ASN A 18 -11.37 -12.88 -11.95
N PRO A 19 -11.58 -12.70 -10.64
CA PRO A 19 -11.21 -11.45 -10.01
C PRO A 19 -9.75 -11.20 -10.37
N MET A 20 -9.43 -10.04 -10.96
CA MET A 20 -8.06 -9.72 -11.35
C MET A 20 -7.20 -9.83 -10.11
N THR A 21 -6.32 -10.82 -10.08
CA THR A 21 -5.35 -11.05 -9.00
C THR A 21 -4.01 -10.54 -9.51
N LEU A 22 -3.36 -9.68 -8.74
CA LEU A 22 -2.02 -9.24 -9.08
C LEU A 22 -1.02 -10.36 -8.82
N ASP A 23 -0.31 -10.78 -9.84
CA ASP A 23 0.87 -11.60 -9.69
C ASP A 23 2.14 -10.75 -9.47
N LEU A 24 3.28 -11.39 -9.20
CA LEU A 24 4.54 -10.70 -8.95
C LEU A 24 5.05 -9.92 -10.17
N ALA A 25 4.77 -10.39 -11.38
CA ALA A 25 5.18 -9.69 -12.59
C ALA A 25 4.36 -8.41 -12.79
N GLU A 26 3.08 -8.45 -12.48
CA GLU A 26 2.19 -7.28 -12.50
C GLU A 26 2.56 -6.28 -11.41
N ILE A 27 2.90 -6.74 -10.19
CA ILE A 27 3.40 -5.89 -9.10
C ILE A 27 4.73 -5.23 -9.53
N ALA A 28 5.67 -6.00 -10.09
CA ALA A 28 6.93 -5.47 -10.60
C ALA A 28 6.71 -4.41 -11.68
N ARG A 29 5.78 -4.65 -12.60
CA ARG A 29 5.42 -3.71 -13.67
C ARG A 29 4.81 -2.42 -13.11
N LEU A 30 3.90 -2.50 -12.13
CA LEU A 30 3.32 -1.33 -11.47
C LEU A 30 4.40 -0.44 -10.84
N PHE A 31 5.34 -1.03 -10.11
CA PHE A 31 6.46 -0.28 -9.55
C PHE A 31 7.39 0.31 -10.63
N ALA A 32 7.66 -0.43 -11.70
CA ALA A 32 8.49 0.06 -12.81
C ALA A 32 7.83 1.24 -13.56
N GLU A 33 6.53 1.19 -13.80
CA GLU A 33 5.79 2.19 -14.56
C GLU A 33 5.39 3.41 -13.73
N ARG A 34 5.09 3.22 -12.43
CA ARG A 34 4.45 4.25 -11.58
C ARG A 34 5.19 4.56 -10.29
N GLY A 35 6.15 3.72 -9.90
CA GLY A 35 6.87 3.88 -8.65
C GLY A 35 7.81 5.10 -8.61
N GLY A 36 8.15 5.69 -9.76
CA GLY A 36 8.96 6.91 -9.84
C GLY A 36 8.22 8.20 -9.47
N VAL A 37 6.91 8.15 -9.25
CA VAL A 37 6.11 9.32 -8.83
C VAL A 37 6.50 9.70 -7.40
N ALA A 38 6.56 11.01 -7.12
CA ALA A 38 6.85 11.53 -5.78
C ALA A 38 5.85 11.03 -4.73
N TYR A 39 6.35 10.70 -3.55
CA TYR A 39 5.54 10.27 -2.42
C TYR A 39 5.05 11.50 -1.64
N ALA A 40 3.84 11.94 -1.94
CA ALA A 40 3.02 12.91 -1.19
C ALA A 40 3.78 14.04 -0.46
N GLY A 41 4.63 14.78 -1.17
CA GLY A 41 5.41 15.90 -0.59
C GLY A 41 6.64 15.49 0.22
N GLU A 42 6.99 14.20 0.21
CA GLU A 42 8.20 13.67 0.82
C GLU A 42 9.38 13.67 -0.18
N PRO A 43 10.65 13.64 0.29
CA PRO A 43 11.82 13.68 -0.58
C PRO A 43 12.16 12.33 -1.23
N VAL A 44 11.20 11.43 -1.34
CA VAL A 44 11.34 10.07 -1.89
C VAL A 44 10.25 9.79 -2.91
N SER A 45 10.49 8.86 -3.82
CA SER A 45 9.47 8.32 -4.72
C SER A 45 8.66 7.21 -4.02
N GLN A 46 7.52 6.83 -4.61
CA GLN A 46 6.69 5.70 -4.15
C GLN A 46 7.50 4.40 -4.06
N LEU A 47 8.37 4.14 -5.03
CA LEU A 47 9.23 2.95 -5.02
C LEU A 47 10.28 3.03 -3.92
N GLU A 48 10.97 4.17 -3.76
CA GLU A 48 11.97 4.34 -2.71
C GLU A 48 11.35 4.17 -1.32
N HIS A 49 10.18 4.74 -1.09
CA HIS A 49 9.41 4.56 0.14
C HIS A 49 9.10 3.07 0.40
N ALA A 50 8.52 2.38 -0.58
CA ALA A 50 8.18 0.96 -0.46
C ALA A 50 9.41 0.08 -0.16
N LEU A 51 10.54 0.35 -0.84
CA LEU A 51 11.80 -0.37 -0.62
C LEU A 51 12.39 -0.09 0.78
N GLN A 52 12.32 1.15 1.24
CA GLN A 52 12.79 1.51 2.58
C GLN A 52 11.93 0.84 3.67
N CYS A 53 10.59 0.84 3.53
CA CYS A 53 9.70 0.13 4.44
C CYS A 53 10.03 -1.37 4.53
N ALA A 54 10.18 -2.03 3.38
CA ALA A 54 10.51 -3.45 3.32
C ALA A 54 11.89 -3.74 3.92
N TRP A 55 12.88 -2.87 3.67
CA TRP A 55 14.22 -3.01 4.22
C TRP A 55 14.22 -2.83 5.74
N LEU A 56 13.54 -1.84 6.29
CA LEU A 56 13.39 -1.64 7.74
C LEU A 56 12.71 -2.85 8.39
N ALA A 57 11.69 -3.43 7.75
CA ALA A 57 11.05 -4.65 8.20
C ALA A 57 12.03 -5.84 8.23
N GLU A 58 12.84 -6.01 7.18
CA GLU A 58 13.86 -7.05 7.10
C GLU A 58 14.93 -6.88 8.17
N GLN A 59 15.47 -5.66 8.37
CA GLN A 59 16.46 -5.36 9.43
C GLN A 59 15.91 -5.62 10.83
N ALA A 60 14.62 -5.46 11.04
CA ALA A 60 13.94 -5.76 12.30
C ALA A 60 13.62 -7.26 12.48
N GLY A 61 14.07 -8.14 11.57
CA GLY A 61 13.83 -9.58 11.62
C GLY A 61 12.34 -9.95 11.49
N ALA A 62 11.57 -9.19 10.72
CA ALA A 62 10.17 -9.48 10.48
C ALA A 62 10.00 -10.76 9.64
N SER A 63 8.81 -11.36 9.70
CA SER A 63 8.46 -12.50 8.83
C SER A 63 8.43 -12.09 7.37
N ASP A 64 8.61 -13.04 6.45
CA ASP A 64 8.48 -12.81 5.01
C ASP A 64 7.12 -12.18 4.65
N ALA A 65 6.06 -12.57 5.36
CA ALA A 65 4.72 -11.99 5.19
C ALA A 65 4.68 -10.50 5.57
N LEU A 66 5.29 -10.11 6.68
CA LEU A 66 5.28 -8.72 7.14
C LEU A 66 6.25 -7.84 6.32
N ILE A 67 7.38 -8.39 5.84
CA ILE A 67 8.27 -7.72 4.87
C ILE A 67 7.51 -7.46 3.56
N THR A 68 6.75 -8.46 3.09
CA THR A 68 5.90 -8.32 1.91
C THR A 68 4.79 -7.29 2.13
N ALA A 69 4.16 -7.28 3.30
CA ALA A 69 3.17 -6.27 3.65
C ALA A 69 3.79 -4.86 3.66
N ALA A 70 5.01 -4.70 4.19
CA ALA A 70 5.73 -3.42 4.18
C ALA A 70 6.07 -2.95 2.76
N LEU A 71 6.44 -3.85 1.85
CA LEU A 71 6.65 -3.52 0.43
C LEU A 71 5.36 -3.03 -0.25
N LEU A 72 4.20 -3.62 0.08
CA LEU A 72 2.95 -3.48 -0.68
C LEU A 72 1.91 -2.58 -0.01
N HIS A 73 2.19 -2.00 1.19
CA HIS A 73 1.16 -1.32 1.97
C HIS A 73 0.51 -0.14 1.25
N ASP A 74 1.31 0.57 0.47
CA ASP A 74 0.90 1.75 -0.31
C ASP A 74 0.68 1.47 -1.80
N LEU A 75 0.62 0.18 -2.21
CA LEU A 75 0.35 -0.20 -3.59
C LEU A 75 -0.94 0.42 -4.14
N GLY A 76 -1.91 0.72 -3.26
CA GLY A 76 -3.14 1.42 -3.60
C GLY A 76 -2.91 2.76 -4.28
N HIS A 77 -1.90 3.53 -3.88
CA HIS A 77 -1.54 4.80 -4.53
C HIS A 77 -1.11 4.62 -5.99
N LEU A 78 -0.43 3.50 -6.31
CA LEU A 78 -0.01 3.20 -7.68
C LEU A 78 -1.18 2.75 -8.57
N LEU A 79 -2.28 2.30 -7.99
CA LEU A 79 -3.48 1.83 -8.69
C LEU A 79 -4.44 2.97 -9.04
N ILE A 80 -4.35 4.12 -8.38
CA ILE A 80 -5.22 5.29 -8.63
C ILE A 80 -4.61 6.11 -9.75
N ALA A 81 -5.24 6.05 -10.95
CA ALA A 81 -4.72 6.73 -12.14
C ALA A 81 -4.64 8.25 -11.97
N GLU A 82 -5.59 8.85 -11.26
CA GLU A 82 -5.66 10.28 -11.00
C GLU A 82 -4.44 10.79 -10.21
N HIS A 83 -3.88 10.00 -9.30
CA HIS A 83 -2.70 10.37 -8.52
C HIS A 83 -1.45 10.58 -9.38
N GLN A 84 -1.41 10.01 -10.58
CA GLN A 84 -0.30 10.15 -11.51
C GLN A 84 -0.24 11.52 -12.22
N THR A 85 -1.34 12.25 -12.22
CA THR A 85 -1.52 13.50 -13.00
C THR A 85 -1.80 14.73 -12.15
N LEU A 86 -2.09 14.56 -10.86
CA LEU A 86 -2.40 15.68 -9.97
C LEU A 86 -1.12 16.44 -9.59
N SER A 87 -1.20 17.77 -9.63
CA SER A 87 -0.15 18.66 -9.13
C SER A 87 -0.14 18.80 -7.59
N GLN A 88 -1.20 18.34 -6.94
CA GLN A 88 -1.40 18.36 -5.49
C GLN A 88 -1.71 16.95 -4.99
N SER A 89 -1.32 16.65 -3.75
CA SER A 89 -1.68 15.37 -3.14
C SER A 89 -3.18 15.27 -2.88
N PRO A 90 -3.77 14.05 -2.81
CA PRO A 90 -5.17 13.88 -2.44
C PRO A 90 -5.52 14.57 -1.12
N THR A 91 -4.62 14.53 -0.15
CA THR A 91 -4.83 15.16 1.17
C THR A 91 -4.88 16.68 1.10
N GLU A 92 -4.11 17.32 0.22
CA GLU A 92 -4.18 18.77 -0.05
C GLU A 92 -5.51 19.16 -0.69
N LEU A 93 -6.12 18.23 -1.43
CA LEU A 93 -7.46 18.39 -2.00
C LEU A 93 -8.59 18.02 -1.03
N GLY A 94 -8.27 17.63 0.21
CA GLY A 94 -9.25 17.20 1.22
C GLY A 94 -9.86 15.82 0.94
N ILE A 95 -9.16 14.96 0.20
CA ILE A 95 -9.62 13.63 -0.21
C ILE A 95 -8.91 12.56 0.62
N ASP A 96 -9.68 11.69 1.30
CA ASP A 96 -9.20 10.39 1.78
C ASP A 96 -9.30 9.38 0.64
N ASP A 97 -8.18 9.03 0.06
CA ASP A 97 -8.11 8.12 -1.10
C ASP A 97 -8.31 6.64 -0.73
N ARG A 98 -8.32 6.33 0.56
CA ARG A 98 -8.54 4.98 1.11
C ARG A 98 -7.63 3.91 0.49
N HIS A 99 -6.38 4.29 0.14
CA HIS A 99 -5.38 3.46 -0.55
C HIS A 99 -5.19 2.09 0.11
N GLN A 100 -5.28 2.01 1.45
CA GLN A 100 -5.15 0.77 2.23
C GLN A 100 -6.19 -0.30 1.88
N TYR A 101 -7.31 0.07 1.23
CA TYR A 101 -8.35 -0.86 0.80
C TYR A 101 -8.31 -1.18 -0.69
N ILE A 102 -7.76 -0.30 -1.53
CA ILE A 102 -7.83 -0.39 -3.00
C ILE A 102 -7.07 -1.60 -3.52
N ALA A 103 -5.88 -1.90 -2.97
CA ALA A 103 -5.09 -3.04 -3.40
C ALA A 103 -5.62 -4.39 -2.88
N LEU A 104 -6.38 -4.43 -1.77
CA LEU A 104 -6.76 -5.68 -1.10
C LEU A 104 -7.52 -6.67 -1.97
N PRO A 105 -8.52 -6.27 -2.79
CA PRO A 105 -9.21 -7.21 -3.68
C PRO A 105 -8.26 -7.91 -4.65
N LEU A 106 -7.25 -7.18 -5.16
CA LEU A 106 -6.27 -7.67 -6.12
C LEU A 106 -5.21 -8.56 -5.45
N LEU A 107 -4.87 -8.28 -4.19
CA LEU A 107 -3.92 -9.07 -3.40
C LEU A 107 -4.55 -10.34 -2.81
N ARG A 108 -5.89 -10.44 -2.73
CA ARG A 108 -6.59 -11.57 -2.09
C ARG A 108 -6.28 -12.92 -2.74
N GLY A 109 -6.08 -12.95 -4.05
CA GLY A 109 -5.77 -14.19 -4.76
C GLY A 109 -4.27 -14.53 -4.75
N ALA A 110 -3.41 -13.58 -4.39
CA ALA A 110 -1.96 -13.74 -4.38
C ALA A 110 -1.38 -14.00 -2.98
N PHE A 111 -1.97 -13.41 -1.94
CA PHE A 111 -1.43 -13.46 -0.57
C PHE A 111 -2.49 -13.78 0.47
N ASP A 112 -2.08 -14.43 1.55
CA ASP A 112 -2.95 -14.74 2.69
C ASP A 112 -3.14 -13.52 3.62
N VAL A 113 -3.97 -13.69 4.64
CA VAL A 113 -4.32 -12.68 5.64
C VAL A 113 -3.12 -12.09 6.35
N GLU A 114 -2.04 -12.86 6.52
CA GLU A 114 -0.79 -12.41 7.17
C GLU A 114 -0.11 -11.25 6.45
N VAL A 115 -0.26 -11.14 5.13
CA VAL A 115 0.20 -10.01 4.33
C VAL A 115 -0.86 -8.91 4.28
N ARG A 116 -2.12 -9.28 4.04
CA ARG A 116 -3.19 -8.32 3.72
C ARG A 116 -3.72 -7.56 4.93
N GLU A 117 -3.77 -8.18 6.12
CA GLU A 117 -4.31 -7.52 7.30
C GLU A 117 -3.41 -6.39 7.85
N PRO A 118 -2.07 -6.54 7.95
CA PRO A 118 -1.23 -5.39 8.27
C PRO A 118 -1.38 -4.23 7.29
N ILE A 119 -1.51 -4.51 5.97
CA ILE A 119 -1.79 -3.49 4.95
C ILE A 119 -3.12 -2.80 5.25
N ARG A 120 -4.19 -3.55 5.48
CA ARG A 120 -5.52 -2.98 5.76
C ARG A 120 -5.54 -2.10 7.00
N LEU A 121 -4.73 -2.45 8.00
CA LEU A 121 -4.76 -1.86 9.34
C LEU A 121 -3.73 -0.74 9.53
N HIS A 122 -2.79 -0.47 8.59
CA HIS A 122 -1.70 0.47 8.84
C HIS A 122 -2.19 1.93 9.08
N VAL A 123 -3.29 2.33 8.41
CA VAL A 123 -3.93 3.63 8.65
C VAL A 123 -4.55 3.70 10.05
N ASP A 124 -5.23 2.65 10.48
CA ASP A 124 -5.73 2.57 11.85
C ASP A 124 -4.59 2.51 12.88
N ALA A 125 -3.47 1.87 12.55
CA ALA A 125 -2.27 1.88 13.38
C ALA A 125 -1.69 3.30 13.56
N LYS A 126 -1.72 4.17 12.54
CA LYS A 126 -1.38 5.59 12.67
C LYS A 126 -2.26 6.30 13.71
N ARG A 127 -3.57 6.13 13.62
CA ARG A 127 -4.56 6.70 14.54
C ARG A 127 -4.38 6.20 15.97
N TYR A 128 -4.07 4.89 16.11
CA TYR A 128 -3.75 4.24 17.38
C TYR A 128 -2.47 4.81 18.01
N LEU A 129 -1.39 4.93 17.24
CA LEU A 129 -0.11 5.47 17.69
C LEU A 129 -0.23 6.92 18.14
N CYS A 130 -1.01 7.75 17.43
CA CYS A 130 -1.30 9.13 17.84
C CYS A 130 -2.01 9.22 19.20
N ALA A 131 -2.82 8.21 19.54
CA ALA A 131 -3.52 8.17 20.82
C ALA A 131 -2.67 7.61 21.97
N THR A 132 -1.73 6.70 21.68
CA THR A 132 -1.02 5.91 22.70
C THR A 132 0.44 6.32 22.90
N ARG A 133 1.04 7.06 21.95
CA ARG A 133 2.43 7.53 22.03
C ARG A 133 2.46 9.05 21.91
N PRO A 134 2.72 9.78 23.02
CA PRO A 134 2.68 11.25 23.02
C PRO A 134 3.57 11.91 21.97
N ASP A 135 4.77 11.36 21.73
CA ASP A 135 5.74 11.91 20.78
C ASP A 135 5.50 11.50 19.32
N TYR A 136 4.55 10.59 19.05
CA TYR A 136 4.34 10.09 17.70
C TYR A 136 3.70 11.14 16.80
N PHE A 137 2.68 11.85 17.30
CA PHE A 137 1.99 12.89 16.52
C PHE A 137 2.96 14.00 16.06
N SER A 138 3.91 14.39 16.91
CA SER A 138 4.88 15.46 16.58
C SER A 138 5.91 15.05 15.53
N LYS A 139 6.02 13.76 15.22
CA LYS A 139 6.92 13.22 14.21
C LYS A 139 6.26 13.02 12.84
N LEU A 140 4.93 13.14 12.80
CA LEU A 140 4.19 13.00 11.54
C LEU A 140 4.58 14.09 10.55
N SER A 141 4.75 13.71 9.29
CA SER A 141 4.90 14.68 8.20
C SER A 141 3.63 15.51 8.00
N PRO A 142 3.72 16.68 7.35
CA PRO A 142 2.54 17.52 7.08
C PRO A 142 1.44 16.76 6.34
N ASP A 143 1.80 15.86 5.41
CA ASP A 143 0.83 15.03 4.69
C ASP A 143 0.17 14.00 5.61
N SER A 144 0.96 13.31 6.45
CA SER A 144 0.46 12.38 7.47
C SER A 144 -0.49 13.05 8.47
N VAL A 145 -0.26 14.32 8.83
CA VAL A 145 -1.18 15.10 9.69
C VAL A 145 -2.49 15.40 8.97
N ARG A 146 -2.44 15.83 7.69
CA ARG A 146 -3.65 16.09 6.90
C ARG A 146 -4.47 14.81 6.72
N SER A 147 -3.81 13.71 6.32
CA SER A 147 -4.47 12.42 6.12
C SER A 147 -5.06 11.86 7.41
N LEU A 148 -4.41 12.07 8.58
CA LEU A 148 -4.97 11.66 9.88
C LEU A 148 -6.35 12.28 10.11
N ALA A 149 -6.51 13.59 9.84
CA ALA A 149 -7.78 14.28 10.02
C ALA A 149 -8.88 13.71 9.11
N LEU A 150 -8.55 13.44 7.83
CA LEU A 150 -9.47 12.87 6.84
C LEU A 150 -9.86 11.42 7.19
N GLN A 151 -8.95 10.67 7.78
CA GLN A 151 -9.11 9.25 8.14
C GLN A 151 -9.81 9.03 9.49
N GLY A 152 -10.42 10.07 10.06
CA GLY A 152 -11.19 9.99 11.31
C GLY A 152 -10.43 10.36 12.56
N GLY A 153 -9.25 10.98 12.43
CA GLY A 153 -8.49 11.55 13.56
C GLY A 153 -7.90 10.52 14.52
N VAL A 154 -7.53 10.99 15.69
CA VAL A 154 -6.99 10.16 16.79
C VAL A 154 -8.07 9.22 17.31
N MET A 155 -7.74 7.99 17.65
CA MET A 155 -8.70 7.02 18.21
C MET A 155 -9.18 7.43 19.59
N ASP A 156 -10.48 7.27 19.83
CA ASP A 156 -11.05 7.31 21.18
C ASP A 156 -10.78 6.00 21.96
N ALA A 157 -11.14 5.98 23.24
CA ALA A 157 -10.87 4.84 24.12
C ALA A 157 -11.50 3.54 23.65
N GLU A 158 -12.70 3.58 23.05
CA GLU A 158 -13.39 2.39 22.54
C GLU A 158 -12.71 1.87 21.29
N ALA A 159 -12.33 2.74 20.34
CA ALA A 159 -11.60 2.38 19.14
C ALA A 159 -10.22 1.81 19.48
N LEU A 160 -9.52 2.35 20.49
CA LEU A 160 -8.25 1.82 20.97
C LEU A 160 -8.37 0.36 21.43
N LEU A 161 -9.39 0.06 22.26
CA LEU A 161 -9.62 -1.31 22.75
C LEU A 161 -9.96 -2.26 21.60
N ARG A 162 -10.81 -1.82 20.68
CA ARG A 162 -11.16 -2.63 19.50
C ARG A 162 -9.93 -2.92 18.65
N PHE A 163 -9.13 -1.91 18.32
CA PHE A 163 -7.92 -2.08 17.51
C PHE A 163 -6.89 -2.97 18.20
N ALA A 164 -6.59 -2.72 19.49
CA ALA A 164 -5.64 -3.52 20.26
C ALA A 164 -6.03 -5.01 20.36
N GLY A 165 -7.33 -5.32 20.32
CA GLY A 165 -7.85 -6.69 20.31
C GLY A 165 -7.75 -7.42 18.97
N LEU A 166 -7.39 -6.75 17.89
CA LEU A 166 -7.24 -7.39 16.58
C LEU A 166 -5.95 -8.23 16.52
N ARG A 167 -6.05 -9.42 15.94
CA ARG A 167 -4.92 -10.36 15.82
C ARG A 167 -3.68 -9.73 15.16
N TRP A 168 -3.86 -8.85 14.17
CA TRP A 168 -2.79 -8.26 13.36
C TRP A 168 -2.45 -6.83 13.74
N SER A 169 -2.99 -6.31 14.86
CA SER A 169 -2.74 -4.93 15.29
C SER A 169 -1.26 -4.67 15.59
N GLY A 170 -0.56 -5.64 16.19
CA GLY A 170 0.88 -5.54 16.47
C GLY A 170 1.71 -5.41 15.20
N ASP A 171 1.42 -6.20 14.18
CA ASP A 171 2.12 -6.15 12.88
C ASP A 171 1.78 -4.86 12.12
N ALA A 172 0.53 -4.41 12.17
CA ALA A 172 0.14 -3.12 11.60
C ALA A 172 0.85 -1.94 12.28
N VAL A 173 1.03 -1.99 13.59
CA VAL A 173 1.81 -0.98 14.34
C VAL A 173 3.27 -0.98 13.94
N ARG A 174 3.90 -2.17 13.81
CA ARG A 174 5.30 -2.27 13.34
C ARG A 174 5.44 -1.71 11.93
N LEU A 175 4.57 -2.12 11.01
CA LEU A 175 4.52 -1.61 9.64
C LEU A 175 4.39 -0.08 9.65
N ARG A 176 3.46 0.48 10.41
CA ARG A 176 3.26 1.92 10.47
C ARG A 176 4.46 2.70 11.00
N LEU A 177 5.23 2.13 11.90
CA LEU A 177 6.46 2.76 12.38
C LEU A 177 7.53 2.82 11.26
N TRP A 178 7.69 1.74 10.49
CA TRP A 178 8.59 1.74 9.33
C TRP A 178 8.13 2.68 8.23
N ASP A 179 6.83 2.76 7.95
CA ASP A 179 6.25 3.71 7.01
C ASP A 179 6.62 5.17 7.37
N GLU A 180 6.59 5.55 8.65
CA GLU A 180 7.00 6.89 9.06
C GLU A 180 8.50 7.13 8.95
N GLU A 181 9.33 6.11 9.16
CA GLU A 181 10.79 6.17 9.07
C GLU A 181 11.31 6.10 7.63
N ALA A 182 10.53 5.56 6.70
CA ALA A 182 10.94 5.24 5.32
C ALA A 182 10.85 6.46 4.36
N LYS A 183 11.39 7.61 4.76
CA LYS A 183 11.32 8.88 4.02
C LYS A 183 12.69 9.55 3.89
N VAL A 184 13.74 8.73 3.81
CA VAL A 184 15.13 9.20 3.78
C VAL A 184 15.61 9.31 2.35
N GLU A 185 15.87 10.55 1.89
CA GLU A 185 16.38 10.82 0.56
C GLU A 185 17.72 10.10 0.30
N GLY A 186 17.81 9.42 -0.84
CA GLY A 186 19.04 8.77 -1.29
C GLY A 186 19.50 7.56 -0.48
N LEU A 187 18.65 7.06 0.46
CA LEU A 187 18.98 5.85 1.22
C LEU A 187 19.13 4.64 0.28
N LYS A 188 20.25 3.94 0.41
CA LYS A 188 20.52 2.74 -0.38
C LYS A 188 19.84 1.52 0.25
N THR A 189 18.96 0.91 -0.50
CA THR A 189 18.24 -0.32 -0.13
C THR A 189 18.57 -1.45 -1.10
N PRO A 190 18.28 -2.71 -0.76
CA PRO A 190 18.22 -3.78 -1.74
C PRO A 190 17.23 -3.44 -2.88
N PRO A 191 17.47 -3.95 -4.10
CA PRO A 191 16.60 -3.67 -5.24
C PRO A 191 15.23 -4.35 -5.10
N LEU A 192 14.24 -3.88 -5.85
CA LEU A 192 12.87 -4.45 -5.87
C LEU A 192 12.86 -5.98 -6.04
N ALA A 193 13.73 -6.52 -6.90
CA ALA A 193 13.83 -7.96 -7.15
C ALA A 193 14.15 -8.78 -5.88
N HIS A 194 14.92 -8.22 -4.92
CA HIS A 194 15.21 -8.85 -3.64
C HIS A 194 13.92 -9.08 -2.84
N PHE A 195 13.09 -8.04 -2.71
CA PHE A 195 11.85 -8.12 -1.94
C PHE A 195 10.74 -8.88 -2.68
N LEU A 196 10.73 -8.88 -4.01
CA LEU A 196 9.84 -9.74 -4.79
C LEU A 196 10.20 -11.23 -4.61
N ALA A 197 11.47 -11.57 -4.43
CA ALA A 197 11.87 -12.93 -4.08
C ALA A 197 11.37 -13.33 -2.67
N THR A 198 11.34 -12.38 -1.72
CA THR A 198 10.71 -12.59 -0.41
C THR A 198 9.20 -12.80 -0.55
N ALA A 199 8.53 -11.94 -1.31
CA ALA A 199 7.09 -12.06 -1.58
C ALA A 199 6.72 -13.39 -2.25
N ALA A 200 7.57 -13.91 -3.15
CA ALA A 200 7.37 -15.21 -3.79
C ALA A 200 7.26 -16.38 -2.81
N ARG A 201 7.93 -16.30 -1.65
CA ARG A 201 7.89 -17.37 -0.62
C ARG A 201 6.56 -17.44 0.13
N VAL A 202 5.78 -16.36 0.12
CA VAL A 202 4.50 -16.23 0.84
C VAL A 202 3.30 -16.11 -0.09
N MET A 203 3.51 -16.25 -1.40
CA MET A 203 2.41 -16.34 -2.37
C MET A 203 1.59 -17.59 -2.18
N LEU A 204 0.28 -17.45 -2.34
CA LEU A 204 -0.65 -18.58 -2.45
C LEU A 204 -0.33 -19.39 -3.73
N ARG A 205 -0.40 -20.70 -3.60
CA ARG A 205 -0.16 -21.65 -4.71
C ARG A 205 -1.46 -21.96 -5.45
#